data_bfef57391a188b70309f0645854b11e4
#
_entry.id   bfef57391a188b70309f0645854b11e4
#
_cell.length_a   1.000
_cell.length_b   1.000
_cell.length_c   1.000
_cell.angle_alpha   90.00
_cell.angle_beta   90.00
_cell.angle_gamma   90.00
#
_symmetry.space_group_name_H-M   'P 1'
#
loop_
_entity.id
_entity.type
_entity.pdbx_description
1 polymer ?
#
loop_
_entity_poly.entity_id
_entity_poly.type
_entity_poly.pdbx_seq_one_letter_code
_entity_poly.pdbx_strand_id
1 'polypeptide(L)'
;MVNSYPEIAWALLQHYEKCDTPLADLTHSLHVACSFAFDRNTGSTGIVYVLGMPWQNDAIGYNSFEEVVNLRLLNVCPPSAQRPFFQEGYLAGPFPNYKLDDPSRSNQFDFNRRLLAKFEIPISEKFWGEDFKKIPPKKLYQNDDKILKLLEPIEKEFLR
;
A
#
# COMPACT_ATOMS: atom_id res chain seq x y z
N MET A 1 -1.53 -18.28 -9.30
CA MET A 1 -2.11 -17.31 -8.33
C MET A 1 -2.26 -15.94 -8.99
N VAL A 2 -1.20 -15.33 -9.54
CA VAL A 2 -1.27 -14.01 -10.20
C VAL A 2 -2.29 -13.99 -11.34
N ASN A 3 -2.33 -15.02 -12.19
CA ASN A 3 -3.29 -15.10 -13.32
C ASN A 3 -4.75 -15.30 -12.89
N SER A 4 -4.99 -15.70 -11.64
CA SER A 4 -6.36 -15.90 -11.12
C SER A 4 -6.87 -14.67 -10.35
N TYR A 5 -5.97 -13.78 -9.93
CA TYR A 5 -6.26 -12.61 -9.13
C TYR A 5 -5.42 -11.44 -9.63
N PRO A 6 -5.90 -10.67 -10.61
CA PRO A 6 -5.15 -9.54 -11.19
C PRO A 6 -4.78 -8.49 -10.15
N GLU A 7 -5.56 -8.37 -9.07
CA GLU A 7 -5.29 -7.46 -7.96
C GLU A 7 -3.95 -7.78 -7.26
N ILE A 8 -3.52 -9.04 -7.26
CA ILE A 8 -2.21 -9.41 -6.72
C ILE A 8 -1.09 -8.85 -7.59
N ALA A 9 -1.23 -8.93 -8.92
CA ALA A 9 -0.26 -8.33 -9.84
C ALA A 9 -0.19 -6.82 -9.66
N TRP A 10 -1.35 -6.15 -9.62
CA TRP A 10 -1.43 -4.71 -9.37
C TRP A 10 -0.80 -4.32 -8.04
N ALA A 11 -1.12 -5.06 -6.97
CA ALA A 11 -0.55 -4.80 -5.66
C ALA A 11 0.98 -4.88 -5.65
N LEU A 12 1.54 -5.88 -6.31
CA LEU A 12 2.99 -6.04 -6.41
C LEU A 12 3.63 -4.94 -7.25
N LEU A 13 3.07 -4.63 -8.42
CA LEU A 13 3.59 -3.59 -9.29
C LEU A 13 3.53 -2.21 -8.62
N GLN A 14 2.43 -1.87 -7.98
CA GLN A 14 2.26 -0.64 -7.20
C GLN A 14 3.27 -0.54 -6.07
N HIS A 15 3.32 -1.55 -5.20
CA HIS A 15 4.18 -1.55 -4.02
C HIS A 15 5.68 -1.46 -4.34
N TYR A 16 6.08 -1.97 -5.51
CA TYR A 16 7.46 -1.86 -6.00
C TYR A 16 7.68 -0.69 -6.97
N GLU A 17 6.74 0.25 -7.02
CA GLU A 17 6.83 1.49 -7.81
C GLU A 17 7.09 1.23 -9.31
N LYS A 18 6.49 0.16 -9.87
CA LYS A 18 6.62 -0.20 -11.28
C LYS A 18 5.57 0.48 -12.17
N CYS A 19 4.35 0.60 -11.68
CA CYS A 19 3.29 1.36 -12.33
C CYS A 19 2.24 1.77 -11.31
N ASP A 20 1.48 2.83 -11.65
CA ASP A 20 0.30 3.23 -10.90
C ASP A 20 -0.83 2.25 -11.14
N THR A 21 -1.60 1.96 -10.10
CA THR A 21 -2.77 1.09 -10.13
C THR A 21 -3.95 1.73 -9.39
N PRO A 22 -5.18 1.19 -9.48
CA PRO A 22 -6.30 1.67 -8.69
C PRO A 22 -6.19 1.41 -7.18
N LEU A 23 -5.12 0.79 -6.72
CA LEU A 23 -4.90 0.48 -5.33
C LEU A 23 -4.17 1.61 -4.61
N ALA A 24 -4.37 1.71 -3.31
CA ALA A 24 -3.61 2.59 -2.42
C ALA A 24 -2.73 1.76 -1.48
N ASP A 25 -1.47 2.17 -1.32
CA ASP A 25 -0.58 1.58 -0.33
C ASP A 25 -0.96 2.01 1.08
N LEU A 26 -1.12 1.04 1.95
CA LEU A 26 -1.48 1.22 3.36
C LEU A 26 -0.51 0.42 4.23
N THR A 27 -0.47 0.76 5.51
CA THR A 27 0.29 0.00 6.52
C THR A 27 -0.47 -0.06 7.83
N HIS A 28 -0.29 -1.13 8.60
CA HIS A 28 -0.76 -1.20 9.98
C HIS A 28 0.20 -0.54 10.97
N SER A 29 1.39 -0.18 10.53
CA SER A 29 2.42 0.40 11.38
C SER A 29 2.38 1.91 11.38
N LEU A 30 2.01 2.51 12.52
CA LEU A 30 2.12 3.95 12.71
C LEU A 30 3.56 4.44 12.48
N HIS A 31 4.54 3.63 12.88
CA HIS A 31 5.96 3.93 12.71
C HIS A 31 6.36 4.05 11.23
N VAL A 32 5.89 3.11 10.41
CA VAL A 32 6.09 3.12 8.95
C VAL A 32 5.36 4.34 8.35
N ALA A 33 4.09 4.54 8.69
CA ALA A 33 3.31 5.66 8.17
C ALA A 33 3.96 7.02 8.48
N CYS A 34 4.41 7.24 9.72
CA CYS A 34 5.13 8.45 10.09
C CYS A 34 6.46 8.57 9.33
N SER A 35 7.20 7.46 9.17
CA SER A 35 8.47 7.47 8.44
C SER A 35 8.27 7.90 6.98
N PHE A 36 7.22 7.42 6.31
CA PHE A 36 6.85 7.87 4.97
C PHE A 36 6.42 9.34 4.92
N ALA A 37 5.63 9.80 5.92
CA ALA A 37 5.20 11.20 5.98
C ALA A 37 6.38 12.18 6.10
N PHE A 38 7.51 11.72 6.63
CA PHE A 38 8.76 12.49 6.73
C PHE A 38 9.73 12.24 5.56
N ASP A 39 9.53 11.17 4.79
CA ASP A 39 10.46 10.84 3.71
C ASP A 39 10.27 11.79 2.53
N ARG A 40 11.39 12.34 2.01
CA ARG A 40 11.39 13.29 0.88
C ARG A 40 10.43 14.47 1.05
N ASN A 41 9.94 14.71 2.26
CA ASN A 41 9.05 15.82 2.53
C ASN A 41 9.84 17.11 2.72
N THR A 42 9.64 18.07 1.81
CA THR A 42 10.28 19.41 1.85
C THR A 42 9.40 20.46 2.53
N GLY A 43 8.19 20.09 2.94
CA GLY A 43 7.27 20.98 3.67
C GLY A 43 7.55 21.02 5.16
N SER A 44 6.73 21.78 5.86
CA SER A 44 6.79 21.91 7.33
C SER A 44 5.96 20.87 8.07
N THR A 45 5.09 20.13 7.36
CA THR A 45 4.10 19.22 7.97
C THR A 45 4.01 17.93 7.16
N GLY A 46 4.06 16.80 7.84
CA GLY A 46 3.68 15.49 7.33
C GLY A 46 2.23 15.17 7.67
N ILE A 47 1.54 14.41 6.81
CA ILE A 47 0.14 14.03 7.04
C ILE A 47 0.06 12.50 7.13
N VAL A 48 -0.63 12.01 8.17
CA VAL A 48 -0.96 10.59 8.33
C VAL A 48 -2.47 10.46 8.45
N TYR A 49 -3.05 9.66 7.56
CA TYR A 49 -4.47 9.31 7.59
C TYR A 49 -4.65 7.95 8.29
N VAL A 50 -5.65 7.85 9.14
CA VAL A 50 -6.09 6.58 9.74
C VAL A 50 -7.41 6.19 9.11
N LEU A 51 -7.44 4.99 8.52
CA LEU A 51 -8.60 4.48 7.79
C LEU A 51 -9.17 3.25 8.48
N GLY A 52 -10.50 3.19 8.60
CA GLY A 52 -11.23 1.99 9.03
C GLY A 52 -11.43 1.05 7.86
N MET A 53 -10.74 -0.08 7.85
CA MET A 53 -10.82 -1.07 6.79
C MET A 53 -11.58 -2.31 7.26
N PRO A 54 -12.29 -3.03 6.35
CA PRO A 54 -12.88 -4.32 6.67
C PRO A 54 -11.83 -5.28 7.21
N TRP A 55 -12.23 -6.10 8.18
CA TRP A 55 -11.34 -7.12 8.75
C TRP A 55 -10.88 -8.11 7.68
N GLN A 56 -9.62 -8.45 7.70
CA GLN A 56 -8.99 -9.34 6.74
C GLN A 56 -8.22 -10.44 7.46
N ASN A 57 -8.58 -11.71 7.19
CA ASN A 57 -7.92 -12.90 7.74
C ASN A 57 -6.88 -13.47 6.77
N ASP A 58 -7.10 -13.30 5.46
CA ASP A 58 -6.38 -13.98 4.38
C ASP A 58 -5.45 -13.03 3.61
N ALA A 59 -4.84 -13.57 2.55
CA ALA A 59 -3.96 -12.83 1.67
C ALA A 59 -4.71 -11.74 0.87
N ILE A 60 -5.94 -12.05 0.45
CA ILE A 60 -6.83 -11.15 -0.28
C ILE A 60 -8.24 -11.26 0.27
N GLY A 61 -8.86 -10.13 0.55
CA GLY A 61 -10.24 -10.02 1.03
C GLY A 61 -11.08 -9.19 0.07
N TYR A 62 -12.23 -9.73 -0.33
CA TYR A 62 -13.23 -9.02 -1.11
C TYR A 62 -14.43 -8.72 -0.23
N ASN A 63 -14.76 -7.44 -0.09
CA ASN A 63 -15.94 -7.02 0.62
C ASN A 63 -16.91 -6.34 -0.35
N SER A 64 -17.92 -7.08 -0.77
CA SER A 64 -18.89 -6.58 -1.76
C SER A 64 -19.84 -5.51 -1.20
N PHE A 65 -20.12 -5.53 0.09
CA PHE A 65 -20.96 -4.52 0.75
C PHE A 65 -20.25 -3.17 0.83
N GLU A 66 -18.96 -3.22 1.16
CA GLU A 66 -18.11 -2.05 1.28
C GLU A 66 -17.44 -1.63 -0.05
N GLU A 67 -17.66 -2.42 -1.09
CA GLU A 67 -17.07 -2.22 -2.42
C GLU A 67 -15.54 -2.06 -2.39
N VAL A 68 -14.88 -2.90 -1.59
CA VAL A 68 -13.44 -2.82 -1.36
C VAL A 68 -12.75 -4.17 -1.53
N VAL A 69 -11.58 -4.17 -2.14
CA VAL A 69 -10.60 -5.25 -2.08
C VAL A 69 -9.43 -4.84 -1.20
N ASN A 70 -9.01 -5.76 -0.32
CA ASN A 70 -7.83 -5.61 0.53
C ASN A 70 -6.83 -6.73 0.26
N LEU A 71 -5.56 -6.39 0.17
CA LEU A 71 -4.46 -7.34 0.00
C LEU A 71 -3.44 -7.15 1.12
N ARG A 72 -3.10 -8.24 1.79
CA ARG A 72 -2.02 -8.28 2.77
C ARG A 72 -0.77 -8.83 2.11
N LEU A 73 0.19 -7.98 1.81
CA LEU A 73 1.38 -8.37 1.06
C LEU A 73 2.23 -9.42 1.80
N LEU A 74 2.26 -9.39 3.13
CA LEU A 74 2.95 -10.41 3.93
C LEU A 74 2.43 -11.83 3.72
N ASN A 75 1.16 -11.98 3.30
CA ASN A 75 0.56 -13.28 3.02
C ASN A 75 0.63 -13.65 1.52
N VAL A 76 0.86 -12.66 0.66
CA VAL A 76 0.96 -12.83 -0.80
C VAL A 76 2.41 -13.10 -1.21
N CYS A 77 3.35 -12.38 -0.61
CA CYS A 77 4.75 -12.42 -0.96
C CYS A 77 5.50 -13.57 -0.28
N PRO A 78 6.55 -14.11 -0.91
CA PRO A 78 7.42 -15.08 -0.26
C PRO A 78 8.15 -14.42 0.93
N PRO A 79 8.58 -15.21 1.94
CA PRO A 79 9.31 -14.69 3.12
C PRO A 79 10.60 -13.93 2.78
N SER A 80 11.13 -14.13 1.58
CA SER A 80 12.32 -13.42 1.08
C SER A 80 12.03 -12.01 0.56
N ALA A 81 10.75 -11.61 0.41
CA ALA A 81 10.36 -10.27 0.02
C ALA A 81 10.52 -9.32 1.21
N GLN A 82 11.51 -8.46 1.13
CA GLN A 82 11.90 -7.61 2.27
C GLN A 82 11.04 -6.36 2.37
N ARG A 83 10.72 -5.70 1.25
CA ARG A 83 9.95 -4.46 1.24
C ARG A 83 8.57 -4.62 1.88
N PRO A 84 7.72 -5.63 1.52
CA PRO A 84 6.45 -5.87 2.19
C PRO A 84 6.56 -6.12 3.68
N PHE A 85 7.63 -6.78 4.11
CA PHE A 85 7.90 -7.06 5.52
C PHE A 85 8.21 -5.77 6.30
N PHE A 86 9.17 -4.96 5.82
CA PHE A 86 9.57 -3.74 6.50
C PHE A 86 8.50 -2.65 6.47
N GLN A 87 7.65 -2.64 5.46
CA GLN A 87 6.56 -1.68 5.35
C GLN A 87 5.26 -2.15 6.00
N GLU A 88 5.19 -3.40 6.47
CA GLU A 88 3.94 -4.02 6.93
C GLU A 88 2.80 -3.75 5.93
N GLY A 89 3.10 -4.04 4.63
CA GLY A 89 2.38 -3.51 3.49
C GLY A 89 1.01 -4.15 3.29
N TYR A 90 0.03 -3.29 3.10
CA TYR A 90 -1.31 -3.60 2.61
C TYR A 90 -1.62 -2.75 1.40
N LEU A 91 -2.47 -3.27 0.52
CA LEU A 91 -3.07 -2.45 -0.52
C LEU A 91 -4.59 -2.60 -0.47
N ALA A 92 -5.27 -1.51 -0.77
CA ALA A 92 -6.71 -1.50 -0.85
C ALA A 92 -7.18 -0.69 -2.05
N GLY A 93 -8.30 -1.11 -2.63
CA GLY A 93 -8.88 -0.42 -3.76
C GLY A 93 -10.33 -0.77 -3.99
N PRO A 94 -10.94 -0.22 -5.05
CA PRO A 94 -12.33 -0.48 -5.38
C PRO A 94 -12.54 -1.94 -5.82
N PHE A 95 -13.72 -2.47 -5.48
CA PHE A 95 -14.20 -3.78 -5.90
C PHE A 95 -15.73 -3.73 -6.16
N PRO A 96 -16.24 -4.37 -7.19
CA PRO A 96 -15.53 -5.13 -8.22
C PRO A 96 -14.86 -4.23 -9.29
N ASN A 97 -13.66 -4.59 -9.67
CA ASN A 97 -12.86 -3.84 -10.64
C ASN A 97 -13.24 -4.08 -12.12
N TYR A 98 -14.03 -5.14 -12.41
CA TYR A 98 -14.43 -5.49 -13.78
C TYR A 98 -15.42 -4.50 -14.42
N LYS A 99 -15.88 -3.49 -13.69
CA LYS A 99 -16.74 -2.40 -14.19
C LYS A 99 -15.99 -1.10 -14.40
N LEU A 100 -14.68 -1.18 -14.67
CA LEU A 100 -13.84 -0.02 -14.96
C LEU A 100 -14.37 0.84 -16.13
N ASP A 101 -15.14 0.23 -17.05
CA ASP A 101 -15.72 0.90 -18.21
C ASP A 101 -17.09 1.54 -17.94
N ASP A 102 -17.64 1.41 -16.73
CA ASP A 102 -18.91 2.04 -16.37
C ASP A 102 -18.68 3.50 -15.89
N PRO A 103 -18.99 4.50 -16.73
CA PRO A 103 -18.76 5.90 -16.37
C PRO A 103 -19.66 6.40 -15.24
N SER A 104 -20.70 5.64 -14.87
CA SER A 104 -21.61 5.99 -13.78
C SER A 104 -21.03 5.66 -12.41
N ARG A 105 -19.97 4.85 -12.33
CA ARG A 105 -19.30 4.47 -11.10
C ARG A 105 -17.95 5.13 -10.99
N SER A 106 -17.72 5.82 -9.89
CA SER A 106 -16.39 6.27 -9.51
C SER A 106 -15.53 5.05 -9.21
N ASN A 107 -14.49 4.83 -10.02
CA ASN A 107 -13.48 3.79 -9.77
C ASN A 107 -12.48 4.24 -8.70
N GLN A 108 -12.76 5.35 -8.03
CA GLN A 108 -11.90 5.87 -6.98
C GLN A 108 -12.27 5.23 -5.64
N PHE A 109 -11.24 4.84 -4.93
CA PHE A 109 -11.38 4.42 -3.55
C PHE A 109 -11.89 5.58 -2.71
N ASP A 110 -13.08 5.43 -2.09
CA ASP A 110 -13.66 6.49 -1.26
C ASP A 110 -13.00 6.51 0.13
N PHE A 111 -11.92 7.24 0.24
CA PHE A 111 -11.23 7.46 1.50
C PHE A 111 -12.10 8.19 2.55
N ASN A 112 -13.04 9.04 2.14
CA ASN A 112 -13.84 9.83 3.08
C ASN A 112 -14.76 8.94 3.92
N ARG A 113 -15.33 7.90 3.34
CA ARG A 113 -16.18 6.94 4.05
C ARG A 113 -15.42 6.15 5.12
N ARG A 114 -14.10 6.11 5.03
CA ARG A 114 -13.22 5.26 5.84
C ARG A 114 -12.30 6.06 6.74
N LEU A 115 -12.28 7.36 6.59
CA LEU A 115 -11.40 8.24 7.36
C LEU A 115 -11.86 8.32 8.82
N LEU A 116 -11.03 7.79 9.72
CA LEU A 116 -11.23 7.84 11.16
C LEU A 116 -10.52 9.04 11.79
N ALA A 117 -9.29 9.34 11.30
CA ALA A 117 -8.49 10.45 11.81
C ALA A 117 -7.50 10.94 10.75
N LYS A 118 -7.14 12.21 10.84
CA LYS A 118 -6.05 12.85 10.12
C LYS A 118 -5.11 13.46 11.14
N PHE A 119 -3.84 13.09 11.08
CA PHE A 119 -2.79 13.70 11.90
C PHE A 119 -1.92 14.61 11.05
N GLU A 120 -1.75 15.85 11.49
CA GLU A 120 -0.79 16.80 10.94
C GLU A 120 0.41 16.85 11.88
N ILE A 121 1.55 16.39 11.39
CA ILE A 121 2.76 16.19 12.20
C ILE A 121 3.78 17.20 11.74
N PRO A 122 4.23 18.14 12.61
CA PRO A 122 5.32 19.05 12.29
C PRO A 122 6.59 18.27 11.94
N ILE A 123 7.21 18.57 10.81
CA ILE A 123 8.47 17.95 10.40
C ILE A 123 9.59 18.49 11.28
N SER A 124 9.96 17.71 12.28
CA SER A 124 10.97 18.06 13.28
C SER A 124 11.67 16.81 13.80
N GLU A 125 12.96 16.89 14.01
CA GLU A 125 13.73 15.82 14.67
C GLU A 125 13.23 15.54 16.11
N LYS A 126 12.61 16.53 16.76
CA LYS A 126 12.01 16.39 18.09
C LYS A 126 10.78 15.49 18.13
N PHE A 127 10.19 15.17 16.97
CA PHE A 127 9.08 14.22 16.87
C PHE A 127 9.54 12.79 17.22
N TRP A 128 10.78 12.46 16.91
CA TRP A 128 11.33 11.12 17.10
C TRP A 128 11.90 10.98 18.53
N GLY A 129 11.67 9.79 19.12
CA GLY A 129 12.18 9.45 20.46
C GLY A 129 13.15 8.28 20.42
N GLU A 130 13.60 7.83 21.58
CA GLU A 130 14.52 6.69 21.67
C GLU A 130 13.90 5.39 21.15
N ASP A 131 12.64 5.15 21.48
CA ASP A 131 11.88 3.95 21.10
C ASP A 131 11.04 4.13 19.83
N PHE A 132 11.01 5.34 19.26
CA PHE A 132 10.25 5.66 18.06
C PHE A 132 11.12 6.45 17.09
N LYS A 133 12.09 5.77 16.46
CA LYS A 133 13.06 6.38 15.54
C LYS A 133 12.58 6.28 14.11
N LYS A 134 12.83 7.32 13.30
CA LYS A 134 12.57 7.29 11.86
C LYS A 134 13.21 6.05 11.22
N ILE A 135 12.43 5.31 10.44
CA ILE A 135 12.95 4.19 9.65
C ILE A 135 13.75 4.78 8.48
N PRO A 136 15.02 4.40 8.30
CA PRO A 136 15.83 4.91 7.19
C PRO A 136 15.24 4.52 5.84
N PRO A 137 15.28 5.40 4.81
CA PRO A 137 14.78 5.11 3.47
C PRO A 137 15.33 3.81 2.89
N LYS A 138 16.60 3.50 3.13
CA LYS A 138 17.22 2.25 2.71
C LYS A 138 16.52 0.98 3.24
N LYS A 139 15.86 1.06 4.39
CA LYS A 139 15.04 -0.04 4.94
C LYS A 139 13.61 -0.05 4.41
N LEU A 140 13.07 1.12 4.10
CA LEU A 140 11.73 1.23 3.50
C LEU A 140 11.75 0.79 2.03
N TYR A 141 12.74 1.23 1.25
CA TYR A 141 12.85 0.96 -0.18
C TYR A 141 13.98 -0.03 -0.47
N GLN A 142 13.72 -1.31 -0.30
CA GLN A 142 14.68 -2.36 -0.61
C GLN A 142 14.82 -2.50 -2.13
N ASN A 143 16.00 -2.16 -2.67
CA ASN A 143 16.29 -2.22 -4.10
C ASN A 143 16.92 -3.54 -4.55
N ASP A 144 17.39 -4.36 -3.59
CA ASP A 144 18.01 -5.68 -3.82
C ASP A 144 17.06 -6.84 -3.48
N ASP A 145 15.78 -6.54 -3.33
CA ASP A 145 14.75 -7.54 -3.04
C ASP A 145 14.60 -8.53 -4.19
N LYS A 146 14.73 -9.82 -3.86
CA LYS A 146 14.70 -10.91 -4.85
C LYS A 146 13.40 -10.99 -5.66
N ILE A 147 12.31 -10.48 -5.11
CA ILE A 147 11.02 -10.47 -5.82
C ILE A 147 11.05 -9.57 -7.07
N LEU A 148 11.94 -8.59 -7.15
CA LEU A 148 12.07 -7.72 -8.32
C LEU A 148 12.28 -8.50 -9.62
N LYS A 149 13.05 -9.61 -9.56
CA LYS A 149 13.22 -10.50 -10.71
C LYS A 149 11.95 -11.22 -11.13
N LEU A 150 11.03 -11.45 -10.19
CA LEU A 150 9.75 -12.09 -10.45
C LEU A 150 8.73 -11.10 -11.01
N LEU A 151 8.94 -9.80 -10.83
CA LEU A 151 8.04 -8.76 -11.32
C LEU A 151 8.28 -8.44 -12.81
N GLU A 152 9.49 -8.64 -13.33
CA GLU A 152 9.82 -8.33 -14.73
C GLU A 152 8.87 -8.97 -15.77
N PRO A 153 8.50 -10.27 -15.70
CA PRO A 153 7.52 -10.84 -16.62
C PRO A 153 6.11 -10.28 -16.40
N ILE A 154 5.72 -10.01 -15.14
CA ILE A 154 4.41 -9.45 -14.81
C ILE A 154 4.30 -8.02 -15.38
N GLU A 155 5.32 -7.20 -15.18
CA GLU A 155 5.40 -5.84 -15.72
C GLU A 155 5.23 -5.84 -17.26
N LYS A 156 5.90 -6.74 -17.96
CA LYS A 156 5.79 -6.87 -19.43
C LYS A 156 4.41 -7.30 -19.92
N GLU A 157 3.67 -8.03 -19.12
CA GLU A 157 2.30 -8.47 -19.44
C GLU A 157 1.28 -7.33 -19.25
N PHE A 158 1.43 -6.54 -18.18
CA PHE A 158 0.47 -5.51 -17.79
C PHE A 158 0.73 -4.12 -18.42
N LEU A 159 1.91 -3.87 -18.94
CA LEU A 159 2.24 -2.60 -19.63
C LEU A 159 2.10 -2.67 -21.15
N ARG A 160 1.51 -3.74 -21.69
CA ARG A 160 1.14 -3.87 -23.11
C ARG A 160 -0.28 -3.44 -23.35
#